data_040b2057509a80fefb7a0db104eefc3c
#
_entry.id   040b2057509a80fefb7a0db104eefc3c
#
_cell.length_a   1.000
_cell.length_b   1.000
_cell.length_c   1.000
_cell.angle_alpha   90.00
_cell.angle_beta   90.00
_cell.angle_gamma   90.00
#
_symmetry.space_group_name_H-M   'P 1'
#
loop_
_entity.id
_entity.type
_entity.pdbx_description
1 polymer ?
#
loop_
_entity_poly.entity_id
_entity_poly.type
_entity_poly.pdbx_seq_one_letter_code
_entity_poly.pdbx_strand_id
1 'polypeptide(L)'
;MSGIKGARIHSVTGTGVIDGNGQAAYDEFASNNSYARPTLHYITRASSGITVSNLKVKNPPNVFFSVTGSSTSITYSSLTMTAASESTNAPKNTDGFDIGASTYVTVSEVTVSNQDDCVAFKPGANYATVTDISCTGSHGLSVGSLGSKAGSTNTVKNVYVARATMISSTKAAGIKVYPGGPSHGTAVVSNVTWDTVTVAGCDYAAQIQSCYGEDTSYCSSYPSTASITGVYFKNFDGTTSSKYEPVVTNLDCPAEGTCDVYFSGWNVKPTSGSAEYLCANIDNSSLGITCTSGATG
;
A
#
# COMPACT_ATOMS: atom_id res chain seq x y z
N MET A 1 1.24 -20.80 6.51
CA MET A 1 2.14 -21.25 7.61
C MET A 1 1.60 -20.73 8.93
N SER A 2 1.47 -21.59 9.93
CA SER A 2 0.83 -21.26 11.20
C SER A 2 1.68 -21.79 12.36
N GLY A 3 2.20 -20.89 13.22
CA GLY A 3 3.05 -21.24 14.36
C GLY A 3 4.42 -21.83 13.99
N ILE A 4 4.92 -21.57 12.81
CA ILE A 4 6.20 -22.10 12.32
C ILE A 4 7.37 -21.29 12.88
N LYS A 5 8.42 -21.98 13.30
CA LYS A 5 9.67 -21.41 13.79
C LYS A 5 10.83 -21.86 12.90
N GLY A 6 11.45 -20.93 12.19
CA GLY A 6 12.59 -21.23 11.33
C GLY A 6 12.20 -22.03 10.08
N ALA A 7 11.86 -21.37 8.99
CA ALA A 7 11.58 -22.04 7.71
C ALA A 7 12.21 -21.25 6.55
N ARG A 8 12.61 -21.96 5.53
CA ARG A 8 13.12 -21.38 4.30
C ARG A 8 12.43 -22.01 3.09
N ILE A 9 11.85 -21.16 2.25
CA ILE A 9 11.30 -21.52 0.94
C ILE A 9 12.12 -20.80 -0.11
N HIS A 10 12.83 -21.50 -0.97
CA HIS A 10 13.64 -20.87 -1.99
C HIS A 10 13.85 -21.77 -3.19
N SER A 11 14.09 -21.17 -4.35
CA SER A 11 14.60 -21.88 -5.51
C SER A 11 16.13 -21.88 -5.50
N VAL A 12 16.75 -23.03 -5.67
CA VAL A 12 18.21 -23.14 -5.75
C VAL A 12 18.74 -22.45 -7.02
N THR A 13 18.02 -22.58 -8.12
CA THR A 13 18.41 -22.07 -9.44
C THR A 13 17.82 -20.69 -9.78
N GLY A 14 16.88 -20.18 -8.99
CA GLY A 14 16.09 -18.98 -9.32
C GLY A 14 15.02 -19.19 -10.40
N THR A 15 14.83 -20.41 -10.87
CA THR A 15 13.84 -20.74 -11.90
C THR A 15 12.55 -21.35 -11.34
N GLY A 16 12.50 -21.62 -10.04
CA GLY A 16 11.32 -22.19 -9.38
C GLY A 16 10.10 -21.27 -9.49
N VAL A 17 8.96 -21.86 -9.78
CA VAL A 17 7.68 -21.16 -9.95
C VAL A 17 6.65 -21.70 -8.98
N ILE A 18 5.96 -20.80 -8.30
CA ILE A 18 4.71 -21.07 -7.57
C ILE A 18 3.58 -20.43 -8.38
N ASP A 19 2.69 -21.25 -8.90
CA ASP A 19 1.51 -20.82 -9.67
C ASP A 19 0.26 -20.97 -8.81
N GLY A 20 -0.43 -19.85 -8.54
CA GLY A 20 -1.67 -19.85 -7.78
C GLY A 20 -2.88 -20.29 -8.59
N ASN A 21 -2.74 -20.42 -9.92
CA ASN A 21 -3.81 -20.85 -10.83
C ASN A 21 -5.12 -20.07 -10.64
N GLY A 22 -5.02 -18.72 -10.49
CA GLY A 22 -6.09 -17.87 -10.03
C GLY A 22 -7.19 -17.55 -11.04
N GLN A 23 -7.07 -17.95 -12.33
CA GLN A 23 -7.99 -17.51 -13.38
C GLN A 23 -9.46 -17.77 -13.04
N ALA A 24 -9.81 -19.00 -12.64
CA ALA A 24 -11.19 -19.33 -12.28
C ALA A 24 -11.72 -18.49 -11.10
N ALA A 25 -10.83 -18.13 -10.17
CA ALA A 25 -11.18 -17.26 -9.04
C ALA A 25 -11.41 -15.80 -9.47
N TYR A 26 -10.67 -15.31 -10.46
CA TYR A 26 -10.91 -13.96 -11.03
C TYR A 26 -12.27 -13.90 -11.72
N ASP A 27 -12.59 -14.90 -12.53
CA ASP A 27 -13.84 -14.97 -13.27
C ASP A 27 -15.05 -15.11 -12.35
N GLU A 28 -14.98 -15.96 -11.34
CA GLU A 28 -16.05 -16.11 -10.34
C GLU A 28 -16.22 -14.82 -9.52
N PHE A 29 -15.15 -14.21 -9.06
CA PHE A 29 -15.22 -12.97 -8.28
C PHE A 29 -15.78 -11.79 -9.07
N ALA A 30 -15.60 -11.74 -10.37
CA ALA A 30 -16.17 -10.70 -11.22
C ALA A 30 -17.69 -10.75 -11.28
N SER A 31 -18.29 -11.94 -11.18
CA SER A 31 -19.73 -12.16 -11.15
C SER A 31 -20.32 -12.19 -9.73
N ASN A 32 -19.51 -12.58 -8.74
CA ASN A 32 -19.89 -12.71 -7.34
C ASN A 32 -18.79 -12.16 -6.42
N ASN A 33 -18.87 -10.88 -6.08
CA ASN A 33 -17.87 -10.19 -5.27
C ASN A 33 -17.78 -10.66 -3.81
N SER A 34 -18.66 -11.53 -3.36
CA SER A 34 -18.59 -12.21 -2.06
C SER A 34 -17.88 -13.57 -2.12
N TYR A 35 -17.46 -14.03 -3.32
CA TYR A 35 -16.74 -15.28 -3.47
C TYR A 35 -15.40 -15.24 -2.71
N ALA A 36 -15.25 -16.15 -1.75
CA ALA A 36 -14.07 -16.23 -0.91
C ALA A 36 -12.89 -16.83 -1.68
N ARG A 37 -11.80 -16.07 -1.78
CA ARG A 37 -10.58 -16.47 -2.48
C ARG A 37 -9.42 -16.62 -1.50
N PRO A 38 -8.66 -17.72 -1.54
CA PRO A 38 -7.54 -17.90 -0.62
C PRO A 38 -6.36 -16.97 -0.95
N THR A 39 -5.69 -16.48 0.09
CA THR A 39 -4.34 -15.93 -0.02
C THR A 39 -3.36 -17.04 -0.40
N LEU A 40 -2.49 -16.80 -1.36
CA LEU A 40 -1.58 -17.84 -1.86
C LEU A 40 -0.58 -18.30 -0.79
N HIS A 41 0.01 -17.35 -0.06
CA HIS A 41 0.97 -17.65 1.01
C HIS A 41 0.65 -16.84 2.26
N TYR A 42 0.19 -17.52 3.30
CA TYR A 42 -0.28 -16.89 4.54
C TYR A 42 0.55 -17.32 5.75
N ILE A 43 1.17 -16.34 6.44
CA ILE A 43 1.96 -16.53 7.66
C ILE A 43 1.19 -15.95 8.84
N THR A 44 0.98 -16.74 9.90
CA THR A 44 0.20 -16.33 11.08
C THR A 44 0.59 -17.09 12.34
N ARG A 45 -0.11 -16.81 13.45
CA ARG A 45 0.02 -17.48 14.76
C ARG A 45 1.45 -17.47 15.29
N ALA A 46 2.00 -16.26 15.46
CA ALA A 46 3.32 -16.04 16.04
C ALA A 46 4.45 -16.85 15.35
N SER A 47 4.33 -17.04 14.04
CA SER A 47 5.42 -17.63 13.25
C SER A 47 6.64 -16.72 13.24
N SER A 48 7.85 -17.29 13.14
CA SER A 48 9.07 -16.48 13.17
C SER A 48 10.24 -17.10 12.41
N GLY A 49 11.19 -16.26 11.98
CA GLY A 49 12.41 -16.70 11.31
C GLY A 49 12.12 -17.37 9.95
N ILE A 50 11.15 -16.85 9.19
CA ILE A 50 10.78 -17.42 7.90
C ILE A 50 11.41 -16.58 6.79
N THR A 51 12.03 -17.24 5.83
CA THR A 51 12.57 -16.62 4.62
C THR A 51 11.94 -17.26 3.39
N VAL A 52 11.43 -16.40 2.49
CA VAL A 52 10.96 -16.78 1.15
C VAL A 52 11.80 -16.04 0.13
N SER A 53 12.51 -16.76 -0.75
CA SER A 53 13.46 -16.09 -1.64
C SER A 53 13.70 -16.78 -2.96
N ASN A 54 14.16 -15.98 -3.94
CA ASN A 54 14.64 -16.47 -5.24
C ASN A 54 13.58 -17.30 -6.00
N LEU A 55 12.34 -16.82 -6.05
CA LEU A 55 11.19 -17.51 -6.64
C LEU A 55 10.45 -16.61 -7.63
N LYS A 56 9.83 -17.24 -8.60
CA LYS A 56 8.78 -16.65 -9.41
C LYS A 56 7.42 -17.07 -8.86
N VAL A 57 6.52 -16.11 -8.64
CA VAL A 57 5.18 -16.37 -8.10
C VAL A 57 4.15 -15.75 -9.04
N LYS A 58 3.16 -16.51 -9.46
CA LYS A 58 2.19 -16.00 -10.42
C LYS A 58 0.75 -16.36 -10.09
N ASN A 59 -0.16 -15.53 -10.57
CA ASN A 59 -1.60 -15.73 -10.60
C ASN A 59 -2.19 -16.24 -9.27
N PRO A 60 -2.02 -15.51 -8.15
CA PRO A 60 -2.68 -15.87 -6.91
C PRO A 60 -4.20 -15.67 -7.05
N PRO A 61 -5.04 -16.49 -6.44
CA PRO A 61 -6.50 -16.24 -6.45
C PRO A 61 -6.91 -14.93 -5.78
N ASN A 62 -6.10 -14.43 -4.86
CA ASN A 62 -6.25 -13.21 -4.08
C ASN A 62 -4.84 -12.64 -3.79
N VAL A 63 -4.52 -12.24 -2.57
CA VAL A 63 -3.21 -11.74 -2.14
C VAL A 63 -2.09 -12.76 -2.41
N PHE A 64 -0.92 -12.30 -2.85
CA PHE A 64 0.27 -13.15 -3.01
C PHE A 64 0.81 -13.61 -1.65
N PHE A 65 1.23 -12.65 -0.82
CA PHE A 65 1.84 -12.91 0.49
C PHE A 65 1.15 -12.10 1.58
N SER A 66 0.70 -12.76 2.62
CA SER A 66 0.17 -12.10 3.81
C SER A 66 0.88 -12.58 5.06
N VAL A 67 1.24 -11.64 5.93
CA VAL A 67 1.86 -11.92 7.23
C VAL A 67 1.13 -11.16 8.33
N THR A 68 0.73 -11.90 9.39
CA THR A 68 -0.07 -11.36 10.50
C THR A 68 0.06 -12.24 11.75
N GLY A 69 -0.84 -12.06 12.71
CA GLY A 69 -0.99 -12.91 13.89
C GLY A 69 0.24 -12.91 14.80
N SER A 70 0.81 -11.73 15.04
CA SER A 70 1.99 -11.52 15.87
C SER A 70 3.24 -12.26 15.37
N SER A 71 3.33 -12.50 14.07
CA SER A 71 4.51 -13.10 13.44
C SER A 71 5.68 -12.12 13.43
N THR A 72 6.91 -12.62 13.42
CA THR A 72 8.11 -11.77 13.54
C THR A 72 9.29 -12.30 12.74
N SER A 73 10.19 -11.41 12.32
CA SER A 73 11.40 -11.77 11.58
C SER A 73 11.11 -12.56 10.32
N ILE A 74 10.32 -11.98 9.44
CA ILE A 74 9.92 -12.57 8.17
C ILE A 74 10.66 -11.83 7.04
N THR A 75 11.27 -12.57 6.13
CA THR A 75 12.04 -12.01 5.01
C THR A 75 11.51 -12.54 3.69
N TYR A 76 11.21 -11.62 2.79
CA TYR A 76 10.92 -11.87 1.38
C TYR A 76 12.00 -11.21 0.53
N SER A 77 12.67 -11.96 -0.34
CA SER A 77 13.73 -11.37 -1.16
C SER A 77 13.88 -12.02 -2.54
N SER A 78 14.34 -11.24 -3.50
CA SER A 78 14.62 -11.70 -4.86
C SER A 78 13.42 -12.46 -5.47
N LEU A 79 12.23 -11.82 -5.44
CA LEU A 79 10.99 -12.41 -5.96
C LEU A 79 10.54 -11.70 -7.23
N THR A 80 10.03 -12.46 -8.18
CA THR A 80 9.30 -11.94 -9.34
C THR A 80 7.86 -12.40 -9.26
N MET A 81 6.92 -11.45 -9.19
CA MET A 81 5.51 -11.69 -8.91
C MET A 81 4.64 -11.12 -10.03
N THR A 82 3.74 -11.92 -10.58
CA THR A 82 2.88 -11.48 -11.69
C THR A 82 1.47 -12.01 -11.53
N ALA A 83 0.47 -11.13 -11.51
CA ALA A 83 -0.93 -11.47 -11.65
C ALA A 83 -1.44 -11.00 -13.03
N ALA A 84 -1.82 -11.94 -13.86
CA ALA A 84 -2.36 -11.67 -15.19
C ALA A 84 -3.62 -12.49 -15.41
N SER A 85 -4.64 -11.88 -16.01
CA SER A 85 -5.86 -12.58 -16.40
C SER A 85 -5.82 -12.97 -17.87
N GLU A 86 -6.32 -14.15 -18.17
CA GLU A 86 -6.53 -14.66 -19.51
C GLU A 86 -7.91 -14.27 -20.08
N SER A 87 -8.77 -13.66 -19.26
CA SER A 87 -10.09 -13.14 -19.62
C SER A 87 -10.14 -11.61 -19.49
N THR A 88 -11.31 -11.02 -19.71
CA THR A 88 -11.57 -9.59 -19.47
C THR A 88 -11.73 -9.24 -17.98
N ASN A 89 -11.81 -10.25 -17.09
CA ASN A 89 -11.97 -10.06 -15.66
C ASN A 89 -10.61 -9.80 -14.99
N ALA A 90 -10.44 -8.59 -14.47
CA ALA A 90 -9.19 -8.20 -13.83
C ALA A 90 -8.88 -9.06 -12.59
N PRO A 91 -7.59 -9.36 -12.32
CA PRO A 91 -7.16 -10.09 -11.14
C PRO A 91 -7.20 -9.17 -9.90
N LYS A 92 -8.40 -8.78 -9.46
CA LYS A 92 -8.62 -7.88 -8.32
C LYS A 92 -8.12 -8.46 -7.01
N ASN A 93 -7.70 -7.58 -6.10
CA ASN A 93 -7.18 -7.88 -4.76
C ASN A 93 -5.92 -8.77 -4.79
N THR A 94 -5.13 -8.66 -5.83
CA THR A 94 -3.85 -9.35 -5.95
C THR A 94 -2.72 -8.52 -5.33
N ASP A 95 -2.93 -8.04 -4.08
CA ASP A 95 -1.88 -7.35 -3.33
C ASP A 95 -0.60 -8.17 -3.33
N GLY A 96 0.55 -7.53 -3.57
CA GLY A 96 1.83 -8.23 -3.53
C GLY A 96 2.14 -8.72 -2.12
N PHE A 97 2.09 -7.80 -1.16
CA PHE A 97 2.33 -8.11 0.25
C PHE A 97 1.31 -7.40 1.15
N ASP A 98 0.58 -8.16 1.95
CA ASP A 98 -0.19 -7.69 3.10
C ASP A 98 0.63 -7.88 4.38
N ILE A 99 1.18 -6.80 4.92
CA ILE A 99 1.94 -6.80 6.18
C ILE A 99 1.01 -6.29 7.27
N GLY A 100 0.40 -7.20 8.03
CA GLY A 100 -0.53 -6.89 9.11
C GLY A 100 0.12 -6.95 10.50
N ALA A 101 -0.60 -7.46 11.50
CA ALA A 101 -0.14 -7.57 12.89
C ALA A 101 1.12 -8.46 13.01
N SER A 102 2.28 -7.86 12.72
CA SER A 102 3.59 -8.51 12.69
C SER A 102 4.69 -7.49 12.94
N THR A 103 5.90 -7.97 13.24
CA THR A 103 7.07 -7.13 13.48
C THR A 103 8.30 -7.64 12.75
N TYR A 104 9.18 -6.71 12.36
CA TYR A 104 10.44 -7.04 11.67
C TYR A 104 10.21 -7.85 10.38
N VAL A 105 9.37 -7.29 9.52
CA VAL A 105 9.14 -7.83 8.17
C VAL A 105 10.02 -7.09 7.17
N THR A 106 10.79 -7.83 6.39
CA THR A 106 11.66 -7.28 5.35
C THR A 106 11.24 -7.78 3.98
N VAL A 107 11.11 -6.86 3.03
CA VAL A 107 10.89 -7.15 1.60
C VAL A 107 12.01 -6.48 0.82
N SER A 108 12.75 -7.21 -0.02
CA SER A 108 13.85 -6.63 -0.79
C SER A 108 14.05 -7.29 -2.15
N GLU A 109 14.52 -6.49 -3.12
CA GLU A 109 14.83 -6.99 -4.48
C GLU A 109 13.63 -7.69 -5.14
N VAL A 110 12.48 -7.03 -5.18
CA VAL A 110 11.23 -7.63 -5.66
C VAL A 110 10.68 -6.86 -6.85
N THR A 111 10.19 -7.60 -7.84
CA THR A 111 9.39 -7.05 -8.94
C THR A 111 7.97 -7.57 -8.85
N VAL A 112 6.99 -6.67 -8.89
CA VAL A 112 5.56 -6.99 -8.79
C VAL A 112 4.81 -6.39 -9.98
N SER A 113 3.98 -7.19 -10.63
CA SER A 113 2.98 -6.74 -11.58
C SER A 113 1.62 -7.29 -11.13
N ASN A 114 0.73 -6.43 -10.70
CA ASN A 114 -0.54 -6.82 -10.08
C ASN A 114 -1.65 -5.77 -10.30
N GLN A 115 -2.81 -5.98 -9.70
CA GLN A 115 -4.00 -5.13 -9.84
C GLN A 115 -4.60 -4.79 -8.46
N ASP A 116 -3.74 -4.59 -7.46
CA ASP A 116 -4.07 -4.00 -6.15
C ASP A 116 -2.79 -3.45 -5.52
N ASP A 117 -2.74 -3.21 -4.20
CA ASP A 117 -1.55 -2.65 -3.55
C ASP A 117 -0.29 -3.49 -3.84
N CYS A 118 0.82 -2.85 -4.15
CA CYS A 118 2.10 -3.53 -4.28
C CYS A 118 2.56 -4.04 -2.90
N VAL A 119 2.52 -3.16 -1.92
CA VAL A 119 2.66 -3.49 -0.49
C VAL A 119 1.60 -2.74 0.29
N ALA A 120 0.82 -3.45 1.08
CA ALA A 120 -0.15 -2.87 2.00
C ALA A 120 0.28 -3.09 3.45
N PHE A 121 0.57 -2.00 4.15
CA PHE A 121 0.83 -2.02 5.59
C PHE A 121 -0.52 -1.97 6.31
N LYS A 122 -1.03 -3.11 6.69
CA LYS A 122 -2.36 -3.35 7.29
C LYS A 122 -2.34 -3.13 8.82
N PRO A 123 -3.50 -3.14 9.50
CA PRO A 123 -3.56 -2.97 10.95
C PRO A 123 -2.59 -3.86 11.72
N GLY A 124 -1.79 -3.23 12.59
CA GLY A 124 -0.82 -3.90 13.45
C GLY A 124 0.59 -4.05 12.86
N ALA A 125 0.84 -3.59 11.64
CA ALA A 125 2.19 -3.58 11.07
C ALA A 125 3.12 -2.70 11.89
N ASN A 126 4.31 -3.22 12.21
CA ASN A 126 5.30 -2.50 13.00
C ASN A 126 6.73 -2.97 12.65
N TYR A 127 7.67 -2.05 12.48
CA TYR A 127 9.02 -2.34 11.99
C TYR A 127 9.04 -3.13 10.67
N ALA A 128 8.40 -2.58 9.65
CA ALA A 128 8.44 -3.11 8.30
C ALA A 128 9.44 -2.33 7.44
N THR A 129 10.28 -3.04 6.71
CA THR A 129 11.27 -2.45 5.79
C THR A 129 11.07 -3.02 4.39
N VAL A 130 10.93 -2.15 3.40
CA VAL A 130 10.82 -2.52 1.98
C VAL A 130 11.90 -1.78 1.21
N THR A 131 12.73 -2.50 0.47
CA THR A 131 13.79 -1.88 -0.33
C THR A 131 13.92 -2.52 -1.70
N ASP A 132 14.36 -1.74 -2.67
CA ASP A 132 14.67 -2.24 -4.01
C ASP A 132 13.46 -2.97 -4.64
N ILE A 133 12.32 -2.28 -4.69
CA ILE A 133 11.06 -2.83 -5.21
C ILE A 133 10.64 -2.10 -6.50
N SER A 134 10.15 -2.86 -7.46
CA SER A 134 9.54 -2.33 -8.67
C SER A 134 8.11 -2.85 -8.81
N CYS A 135 7.13 -1.94 -8.90
CA CYS A 135 5.70 -2.26 -8.96
C CYS A 135 5.09 -1.72 -10.24
N THR A 136 4.37 -2.55 -10.97
CA THR A 136 3.67 -2.16 -12.21
C THR A 136 2.17 -2.43 -12.10
N GLY A 137 1.34 -1.44 -12.43
CA GLY A 137 -0.12 -1.56 -12.47
C GLY A 137 -0.78 -1.66 -11.09
N SER A 138 -0.04 -1.38 -10.02
CA SER A 138 -0.51 -1.52 -8.64
C SER A 138 -1.35 -0.34 -8.16
N HIS A 139 -1.96 -0.50 -6.97
CA HIS A 139 -2.58 0.61 -6.26
C HIS A 139 -1.61 1.40 -5.37
N GLY A 140 -0.35 0.98 -5.28
CA GLY A 140 0.72 1.72 -4.61
C GLY A 140 1.41 0.98 -3.46
N LEU A 141 2.32 1.72 -2.81
CA LEU A 141 2.93 1.36 -1.52
C LEU A 141 2.09 2.02 -0.43
N SER A 142 1.12 1.29 0.10
CA SER A 142 -0.01 1.84 0.84
C SER A 142 0.01 1.51 2.33
N VAL A 143 -0.22 2.50 3.18
CA VAL A 143 -0.65 2.26 4.57
C VAL A 143 -2.16 2.14 4.59
N GLY A 144 -2.68 0.99 5.02
CA GLY A 144 -4.12 0.80 5.15
C GLY A 144 -4.74 -0.27 4.24
N SER A 145 -6.08 -0.27 4.17
CA SER A 145 -6.98 0.71 4.81
C SER A 145 -7.11 0.48 6.33
N LEU A 146 -7.27 1.57 7.09
CA LEU A 146 -7.32 1.55 8.55
C LEU A 146 -8.61 2.21 9.07
N GLY A 147 -9.15 1.70 10.18
CA GLY A 147 -10.32 2.28 10.83
C GLY A 147 -11.66 1.71 10.34
N SER A 148 -11.70 0.65 9.54
CA SER A 148 -12.94 0.11 8.97
C SER A 148 -13.95 -0.41 10.01
N LYS A 149 -13.50 -0.85 11.19
CA LYS A 149 -14.35 -1.49 12.19
C LYS A 149 -14.72 -0.51 13.31
N ALA A 150 -16.01 -0.33 13.55
CA ALA A 150 -16.53 0.51 14.63
C ALA A 150 -15.88 0.21 15.99
N GLY A 151 -15.53 1.26 16.72
CA GLY A 151 -14.94 1.19 18.06
C GLY A 151 -13.51 0.62 18.11
N SER A 152 -12.88 0.32 16.96
CA SER A 152 -11.49 -0.15 16.93
C SER A 152 -10.52 1.02 16.73
N THR A 153 -9.28 0.85 17.21
CA THR A 153 -8.15 1.69 16.85
C THR A 153 -7.11 0.84 16.14
N ASN A 154 -6.91 1.12 14.86
CA ASN A 154 -5.89 0.45 14.08
C ASN A 154 -4.55 1.19 14.15
N THR A 155 -3.45 0.48 14.22
CA THR A 155 -2.12 1.09 14.30
C THR A 155 -1.21 0.59 13.19
N VAL A 156 -0.44 1.49 12.56
CA VAL A 156 0.70 1.16 11.70
C VAL A 156 1.86 2.06 12.11
N LYS A 157 3.03 1.48 12.41
CA LYS A 157 4.17 2.22 12.92
C LYS A 157 5.49 1.73 12.36
N ASN A 158 6.50 2.63 12.33
CA ASN A 158 7.88 2.28 12.02
C ASN A 158 8.00 1.55 10.67
N VAL A 159 7.52 2.19 9.62
CA VAL A 159 7.59 1.69 8.24
C VAL A 159 8.64 2.47 7.47
N TYR A 160 9.53 1.77 6.82
CA TYR A 160 10.54 2.36 5.95
C TYR A 160 10.53 1.70 4.57
N VAL A 161 10.27 2.49 3.55
CA VAL A 161 10.32 2.06 2.14
C VAL A 161 11.39 2.87 1.43
N ALA A 162 12.29 2.22 0.72
CA ALA A 162 13.35 2.92 -0.01
C ALA A 162 13.68 2.28 -1.35
N ARG A 163 14.11 3.10 -2.30
CA ARG A 163 14.51 2.71 -3.66
C ARG A 163 13.41 1.93 -4.37
N ALA A 164 12.24 2.56 -4.48
CA ALA A 164 11.07 2.01 -5.14
C ALA A 164 10.89 2.61 -6.54
N THR A 165 10.50 1.79 -7.50
CA THR A 165 10.07 2.24 -8.83
C THR A 165 8.59 1.87 -9.01
N MET A 166 7.74 2.89 -9.18
CA MET A 166 6.30 2.74 -9.30
C MET A 166 5.87 3.07 -10.73
N ILE A 167 5.33 2.08 -11.45
CA ILE A 167 5.03 2.17 -12.88
C ILE A 167 3.53 2.02 -13.11
N SER A 168 2.89 2.98 -13.78
CA SER A 168 1.48 2.93 -14.17
C SER A 168 0.55 2.48 -13.04
N SER A 169 0.80 2.96 -11.83
CA SER A 169 0.05 2.62 -10.61
C SER A 169 -0.96 3.73 -10.28
N THR A 170 -1.99 3.43 -9.50
CA THR A 170 -2.98 4.47 -9.13
C THR A 170 -2.36 5.54 -8.22
N LYS A 171 -1.39 5.16 -7.41
CA LYS A 171 -0.50 6.09 -6.69
C LYS A 171 0.86 5.44 -6.47
N ALA A 172 1.89 6.23 -6.27
CA ALA A 172 3.19 5.66 -5.89
C ALA A 172 3.21 5.30 -4.40
N ALA A 173 2.80 6.21 -3.53
CA ALA A 173 2.75 5.99 -2.08
C ALA A 173 1.51 6.66 -1.48
N GLY A 174 0.99 6.13 -0.36
CA GLY A 174 -0.13 6.80 0.28
C GLY A 174 -0.69 6.11 1.52
N ILE A 175 -1.70 6.77 2.09
CA ILE A 175 -2.39 6.35 3.31
C ILE A 175 -3.90 6.32 3.05
N LYS A 176 -4.57 5.26 3.47
CA LYS A 176 -6.02 5.07 3.38
C LYS A 176 -6.59 4.90 4.78
N VAL A 177 -7.38 5.88 5.26
CA VAL A 177 -8.09 5.78 6.53
C VAL A 177 -9.58 5.99 6.31
N TYR A 178 -10.40 5.24 7.01
CA TYR A 178 -11.84 5.43 7.02
C TYR A 178 -12.22 6.72 7.76
N PRO A 179 -13.37 7.32 7.44
CA PRO A 179 -13.91 8.44 8.22
C PRO A 179 -14.27 8.00 9.64
N GLY A 180 -14.78 8.91 10.44
CA GLY A 180 -15.28 8.65 11.79
C GLY A 180 -16.70 8.07 11.80
N GLY A 181 -17.44 8.35 12.89
CA GLY A 181 -18.85 8.00 13.03
C GLY A 181 -19.11 6.60 13.57
N PRO A 182 -20.39 6.21 13.63
CA PRO A 182 -20.80 4.98 14.31
C PRO A 182 -20.40 3.70 13.58
N SER A 183 -20.15 3.77 12.27
CA SER A 183 -19.80 2.60 11.45
C SER A 183 -18.31 2.28 11.45
N HIS A 184 -17.47 3.22 11.86
CA HIS A 184 -16.02 3.12 11.74
C HIS A 184 -15.31 3.27 13.08
N GLY A 185 -14.03 2.98 13.06
CA GLY A 185 -13.09 3.20 14.16
C GLY A 185 -12.17 4.36 13.87
N THR A 186 -10.96 4.29 14.39
CA THR A 186 -9.93 5.29 14.14
C THR A 186 -8.59 4.64 13.84
N ALA A 187 -7.58 5.43 13.48
CA ALA A 187 -6.25 4.94 13.16
C ALA A 187 -5.14 5.78 13.80
N VAL A 188 -4.02 5.15 14.08
CA VAL A 188 -2.77 5.80 14.45
C VAL A 188 -1.68 5.33 13.47
N VAL A 189 -1.21 6.26 12.65
CA VAL A 189 -0.09 6.05 11.74
C VAL A 189 1.08 6.89 12.24
N SER A 190 2.24 6.29 12.48
CA SER A 190 3.38 7.03 12.98
C SER A 190 4.72 6.50 12.50
N ASN A 191 5.66 7.42 12.22
CA ASN A 191 7.01 7.09 11.77
C ASN A 191 7.00 6.22 10.50
N VAL A 192 6.47 6.79 9.42
CA VAL A 192 6.42 6.16 8.08
C VAL A 192 7.24 6.99 7.11
N THR A 193 8.14 6.36 6.40
CA THR A 193 9.00 7.02 5.41
C THR A 193 8.98 6.27 4.09
N TRP A 194 8.69 6.98 3.01
CA TRP A 194 9.03 6.57 1.65
C TRP A 194 10.19 7.43 1.18
N ASP A 195 11.29 6.79 0.77
CA ASP A 195 12.54 7.45 0.39
C ASP A 195 13.06 6.94 -0.95
N THR A 196 13.45 7.83 -1.82
CA THR A 196 13.99 7.51 -3.14
C THR A 196 12.98 6.70 -3.97
N VAL A 197 11.89 7.37 -4.37
CA VAL A 197 10.80 6.78 -5.14
C VAL A 197 10.76 7.36 -6.55
N THR A 198 10.91 6.49 -7.55
CA THR A 198 10.73 6.85 -8.95
C THR A 198 9.26 6.67 -9.36
N VAL A 199 8.65 7.74 -9.86
CA VAL A 199 7.26 7.78 -10.33
C VAL A 199 7.26 7.73 -11.85
N ALA A 200 6.71 6.68 -12.43
CA ALA A 200 6.66 6.45 -13.87
C ALA A 200 5.22 6.25 -14.33
N GLY A 201 4.47 7.34 -14.54
CA GLY A 201 3.09 7.30 -15.02
C GLY A 201 2.07 6.83 -13.97
N CYS A 202 2.31 7.05 -12.67
CA CYS A 202 1.30 6.85 -11.64
C CYS A 202 0.25 7.96 -11.68
N ASP A 203 -1.00 7.66 -11.30
CA ASP A 203 -2.05 8.68 -11.28
C ASP A 203 -1.74 9.79 -10.25
N TYR A 204 -1.23 9.42 -9.08
CA TYR A 204 -0.66 10.33 -8.08
C TYR A 204 0.72 9.85 -7.61
N ALA A 205 1.60 10.76 -7.31
CA ALA A 205 2.87 10.43 -6.65
C ALA A 205 2.68 10.18 -5.14
N ALA A 206 1.83 10.97 -4.49
CA ALA A 206 1.43 10.76 -3.11
C ALA A 206 -0.06 11.03 -2.93
N GLN A 207 -0.74 10.20 -2.13
CA GLN A 207 -2.16 10.35 -1.81
C GLN A 207 -2.44 10.02 -0.36
N ILE A 208 -3.22 10.86 0.31
CA ILE A 208 -3.83 10.57 1.61
C ILE A 208 -5.34 10.64 1.44
N GLN A 209 -6.02 9.61 1.88
CA GLN A 209 -7.48 9.48 1.79
C GLN A 209 -8.05 9.34 3.21
N SER A 210 -8.72 10.38 3.70
CA SER A 210 -9.38 10.36 5.01
C SER A 210 -10.86 10.01 4.94
N CYS A 211 -11.36 9.83 3.71
CA CYS A 211 -12.72 9.40 3.38
C CYS A 211 -12.74 8.05 2.65
N TYR A 212 -11.83 7.14 2.99
CA TYR A 212 -11.72 5.88 2.26
C TYR A 212 -12.93 4.98 2.46
N GLY A 213 -13.51 4.51 1.36
CA GLY A 213 -14.60 3.54 1.38
C GLY A 213 -16.01 4.12 1.63
N GLU A 214 -16.12 5.43 1.78
CA GLU A 214 -17.38 6.13 2.00
C GLU A 214 -17.56 7.30 1.00
N ASP A 215 -18.75 7.84 0.93
CA ASP A 215 -19.04 9.02 0.12
C ASP A 215 -18.74 10.33 0.88
N THR A 216 -18.62 11.40 0.13
CA THR A 216 -18.32 12.75 0.68
C THR A 216 -19.36 13.26 1.64
N SER A 217 -20.63 12.86 1.52
CA SER A 217 -21.72 13.28 2.41
C SER A 217 -21.59 12.62 3.77
N TYR A 218 -21.22 11.35 3.79
CA TYR A 218 -20.91 10.63 5.02
C TYR A 218 -19.69 11.26 5.72
N CYS A 219 -18.61 11.47 4.98
CA CYS A 219 -17.37 12.03 5.54
C CYS A 219 -17.53 13.45 6.06
N SER A 220 -18.38 14.26 5.43
CA SER A 220 -18.71 15.60 5.91
C SER A 220 -19.47 15.57 7.25
N SER A 221 -20.29 14.54 7.46
CA SER A 221 -21.04 14.35 8.71
C SER A 221 -20.21 13.68 9.81
N TYR A 222 -19.22 12.89 9.43
CA TYR A 222 -18.37 12.10 10.30
C TYR A 222 -16.89 12.16 9.85
N PRO A 223 -16.22 13.29 10.01
CA PRO A 223 -14.82 13.44 9.62
C PRO A 223 -13.91 12.42 10.29
N SER A 224 -12.81 12.06 9.63
CA SER A 224 -11.84 11.13 10.20
C SER A 224 -11.14 11.72 11.42
N THR A 225 -11.03 10.90 12.47
CA THR A 225 -10.33 11.20 13.72
C THR A 225 -8.93 10.58 13.78
N ALA A 226 -8.45 10.06 12.66
CA ALA A 226 -7.17 9.37 12.61
C ALA A 226 -5.99 10.30 12.95
N SER A 227 -4.99 9.76 13.61
CA SER A 227 -3.74 10.46 13.90
C SER A 227 -2.64 9.96 12.95
N ILE A 228 -2.15 10.85 12.10
CA ILE A 228 -1.07 10.62 11.14
C ILE A 228 0.09 11.52 11.56
N THR A 229 1.20 10.94 12.03
CA THR A 229 2.34 11.69 12.57
C THR A 229 3.69 11.17 12.11
N GLY A 230 4.64 12.07 11.88
CA GLY A 230 5.99 11.70 11.45
C GLY A 230 5.99 10.92 10.14
N VAL A 231 5.28 11.42 9.13
CA VAL A 231 5.17 10.82 7.80
C VAL A 231 6.03 11.60 6.81
N TYR A 232 6.89 10.90 6.10
CA TYR A 232 7.89 11.52 5.23
C TYR A 232 7.83 10.94 3.81
N PHE A 233 7.67 11.84 2.83
CA PHE A 233 7.86 11.58 1.41
C PHE A 233 9.17 12.23 0.97
N LYS A 234 10.23 11.43 0.76
CA LYS A 234 11.59 11.92 0.51
C LYS A 234 12.10 11.47 -0.85
N ASN A 235 12.77 12.37 -1.56
CA ASN A 235 13.49 12.05 -2.80
C ASN A 235 12.59 11.37 -3.85
N PHE A 236 11.41 11.96 -4.11
CA PHE A 236 10.53 11.53 -5.18
C PHE A 236 10.90 12.21 -6.48
N ASP A 237 11.03 11.45 -7.55
CA ASP A 237 11.38 11.94 -8.89
C ASP A 237 10.54 11.23 -9.96
N GLY A 238 10.29 11.91 -11.08
CA GLY A 238 9.64 11.33 -12.23
C GLY A 238 8.38 12.06 -12.68
N THR A 239 7.45 11.32 -13.29
CA THR A 239 6.28 11.92 -13.95
C THR A 239 5.01 11.13 -13.63
N THR A 240 3.91 11.84 -13.29
CA THR A 240 2.59 11.24 -13.12
C THR A 240 1.93 10.93 -14.47
N SER A 241 0.81 10.20 -14.47
CA SER A 241 -0.01 9.99 -15.66
C SER A 241 -0.76 11.27 -16.03
N SER A 242 -1.39 11.28 -17.21
CA SER A 242 -2.25 12.40 -17.64
C SER A 242 -3.66 12.37 -17.02
N LYS A 243 -4.00 11.37 -16.22
CA LYS A 243 -5.37 11.14 -15.75
C LYS A 243 -5.92 12.27 -14.87
N TYR A 244 -5.10 12.83 -14.00
CA TYR A 244 -5.47 13.94 -13.09
C TYR A 244 -4.60 15.18 -13.29
N GLU A 245 -3.97 15.27 -14.45
CA GLU A 245 -3.09 16.38 -14.80
C GLU A 245 -3.78 17.75 -14.59
N PRO A 246 -3.10 18.75 -14.00
CA PRO A 246 -1.68 18.76 -13.60
C PRO A 246 -1.42 18.31 -12.14
N VAL A 247 -2.39 17.66 -11.49
CA VAL A 247 -2.30 17.25 -10.09
C VAL A 247 -1.33 16.10 -9.91
N VAL A 248 -0.32 16.26 -9.06
CA VAL A 248 0.67 15.23 -8.73
C VAL A 248 0.51 14.64 -7.35
N THR A 249 -0.19 15.34 -6.43
CA THR A 249 -0.55 14.84 -5.11
C THR A 249 -1.99 15.18 -4.76
N ASN A 250 -2.64 14.33 -3.95
CA ASN A 250 -3.99 14.55 -3.43
C ASN A 250 -4.01 14.15 -1.95
N LEU A 251 -3.88 15.16 -1.06
CA LEU A 251 -3.65 14.97 0.36
C LEU A 251 -4.89 15.42 1.15
N ASP A 252 -5.88 14.55 1.29
CA ASP A 252 -7.03 14.75 2.15
C ASP A 252 -6.74 14.19 3.55
N CYS A 253 -6.33 15.06 4.45
CA CYS A 253 -5.97 14.73 5.82
C CYS A 253 -7.18 14.63 6.75
N PRO A 254 -7.10 13.87 7.88
CA PRO A 254 -8.17 13.75 8.86
C PRO A 254 -8.57 15.11 9.45
N ALA A 255 -9.83 15.54 9.26
CA ALA A 255 -10.28 16.86 9.67
C ALA A 255 -10.46 17.02 11.20
N GLU A 256 -10.74 15.92 11.92
CA GLU A 256 -10.82 15.87 13.38
C GLU A 256 -9.65 15.09 14.01
N GLY A 257 -8.57 14.88 13.24
CA GLY A 257 -7.39 14.14 13.66
C GLY A 257 -6.12 14.99 13.63
N THR A 258 -5.00 14.33 13.37
CA THR A 258 -3.68 14.96 13.22
C THR A 258 -3.07 14.52 11.89
N CYS A 259 -2.44 15.45 11.19
CA CYS A 259 -1.75 15.13 9.93
C CYS A 259 -0.40 15.84 9.85
N ASP A 260 0.62 15.17 10.33
CA ASP A 260 1.99 15.66 10.40
C ASP A 260 2.81 14.95 9.29
N VAL A 261 2.94 15.62 8.16
CA VAL A 261 3.48 15.08 6.90
C VAL A 261 4.54 16.03 6.35
N TYR A 262 5.62 15.48 5.79
CA TYR A 262 6.75 16.23 5.29
C TYR A 262 7.20 15.74 3.91
N PHE A 263 7.50 16.70 3.04
CA PHE A 263 8.07 16.45 1.71
C PHE A 263 9.48 17.04 1.64
N SER A 264 10.41 16.29 1.08
CA SER A 264 11.79 16.77 0.82
C SER A 264 12.39 16.08 -0.40
N GLY A 265 13.25 16.80 -1.14
CA GLY A 265 13.83 16.24 -2.38
C GLY A 265 12.77 15.91 -3.42
N TRP A 266 11.69 16.70 -3.51
CA TRP A 266 10.54 16.44 -4.35
C TRP A 266 10.73 17.02 -5.77
N ASN A 267 10.74 16.17 -6.79
CA ASN A 267 10.92 16.54 -8.18
C ASN A 267 9.94 15.80 -9.11
N VAL A 268 8.70 15.59 -8.66
CA VAL A 268 7.68 14.96 -9.50
C VAL A 268 6.98 16.02 -10.34
N LYS A 269 6.72 15.68 -11.61
CA LYS A 269 6.09 16.56 -12.61
C LYS A 269 4.86 15.89 -13.20
N PRO A 270 3.86 16.67 -13.65
CA PRO A 270 2.81 16.16 -14.54
C PRO A 270 3.37 15.94 -15.95
N THR A 271 2.62 15.30 -16.84
CA THR A 271 2.99 15.14 -18.24
C THR A 271 3.01 16.49 -18.97
N SER A 272 2.20 17.44 -18.56
CA SER A 272 2.21 18.82 -19.06
C SER A 272 1.82 19.82 -17.96
N GLY A 273 2.15 21.09 -18.16
CA GLY A 273 1.83 22.15 -17.21
C GLY A 273 2.75 22.20 -16.00
N SER A 274 2.32 22.94 -14.99
CA SER A 274 3.00 23.06 -13.69
C SER A 274 2.35 22.13 -12.68
N ALA A 275 3.17 21.45 -11.87
CA ALA A 275 2.68 20.53 -10.86
C ALA A 275 1.75 21.22 -9.86
N GLU A 276 0.59 20.62 -9.61
CA GLU A 276 -0.38 21.04 -8.61
C GLU A 276 -0.45 20.02 -7.47
N TYR A 277 -0.56 20.53 -6.24
CA TYR A 277 -0.56 19.75 -5.01
C TYR A 277 -1.86 20.03 -4.26
N LEU A 278 -2.85 19.18 -4.40
CA LEU A 278 -4.13 19.34 -3.69
C LEU A 278 -4.00 18.95 -2.23
N CYS A 279 -4.48 19.80 -1.33
CA CYS A 279 -4.43 19.56 0.11
C CYS A 279 -5.75 19.96 0.77
N ALA A 280 -6.12 19.23 1.82
CA ALA A 280 -7.18 19.57 2.76
C ALA A 280 -6.75 19.19 4.19
N ASN A 281 -7.11 19.99 5.17
CA ASN A 281 -6.91 19.73 6.60
C ASN A 281 -5.43 19.48 6.98
N ILE A 282 -4.50 20.19 6.35
CA ILE A 282 -3.06 20.05 6.59
C ILE A 282 -2.42 21.40 6.90
N ASP A 283 -1.46 21.44 7.80
CA ASP A 283 -0.65 22.63 8.05
C ASP A 283 0.46 22.74 6.99
N ASN A 284 0.44 23.83 6.24
CA ASN A 284 1.40 24.10 5.16
C ASN A 284 2.75 24.63 5.66
N SER A 285 2.89 25.03 6.91
CA SER A 285 4.06 25.78 7.42
C SER A 285 5.37 24.97 7.33
N SER A 286 5.31 23.66 7.41
CA SER A 286 6.47 22.77 7.37
C SER A 286 6.37 21.66 6.33
N LEU A 287 5.36 21.70 5.45
CA LEU A 287 5.06 20.60 4.52
C LEU A 287 6.15 20.33 3.49
N GLY A 288 6.84 21.39 3.00
CA GLY A 288 7.90 21.28 1.98
C GLY A 288 7.42 21.35 0.52
N ILE A 289 6.11 21.44 0.29
CA ILE A 289 5.46 21.74 -0.99
C ILE A 289 4.42 22.84 -0.79
N THR A 290 4.02 23.50 -1.88
CA THR A 290 2.99 24.56 -1.81
C THR A 290 1.64 23.99 -2.21
N CYS A 291 0.71 23.93 -1.27
CA CYS A 291 -0.62 23.37 -1.47
C CYS A 291 -1.59 24.30 -2.20
N THR A 292 -2.44 23.71 -3.01
CA THR A 292 -3.71 24.25 -3.49
C THR A 292 -4.85 23.57 -2.74
N SER A 293 -5.90 24.28 -2.37
CA SER A 293 -7.08 23.68 -1.72
C SER A 293 -7.87 22.79 -2.69
N GLY A 294 -8.60 21.80 -2.18
CA GLY A 294 -9.52 20.99 -2.97
C GLY A 294 -9.17 19.50 -3.03
N ALA A 295 -8.32 19.02 -2.12
CA ALA A 295 -8.11 17.58 -1.99
C ALA A 295 -9.41 16.86 -1.59
N THR A 296 -9.61 15.69 -2.17
CA THR A 296 -10.78 14.83 -1.94
C THR A 296 -10.38 13.40 -1.56
N GLY A 297 -9.07 13.13 -1.50
CA GLY A 297 -8.51 11.83 -1.18
C GLY A 297 -8.42 10.86 -2.34
#